data_219a20f62af5256a803bae7a6ef0cced
#
_entry.id   219a20f62af5256a803bae7a6ef0cced
#
_cell.length_a   1.000
_cell.length_b   1.000
_cell.length_c   1.000
_cell.angle_alpha   90.00
_cell.angle_beta   90.00
_cell.angle_gamma   90.00
#
_symmetry.space_group_name_H-M   'P 1'
#
loop_
_entity.id
_entity.type
_entity.pdbx_description
1 polymer ?
#
loop_
_entity_poly.entity_id
_entity_poly.type
_entity_poly.pdbx_seq_one_letter_code
_entity_poly.pdbx_strand_id
1 'polypeptide(L)'
;SKLGKKEGLAKGQRYAVKENILDAIGDVSTKHRGYVRAAKIIDNSGVSTGTTEPSTFYQIQGKSVDPGMLMIMEDDYGISIRVLGHAKTLPADYRSAWLGEVQIAYLIKPAGRSVKAGITIQFDQTFGDMFELSPDAAGIYVGAFASKGFGLGRNAELEFSAAGLYATNDDVEAAWYTEGLGGDFRAALNINVGKAMQLNIAAGFRSMLLTSDFYFDPNTGLDYTEIEATPTIGIGLTYNM
;
A
#
# COMPACT_ATOMS: atom_id res chain seq x y z
N SER A 1 9.80 25.69 5.97
CA SER A 1 10.72 25.90 7.10
C SER A 1 12.10 26.29 6.59
N LYS A 2 12.79 27.18 7.30
CA LYS A 2 14.22 27.51 7.05
C LYS A 2 15.17 26.47 7.68
N LEU A 3 14.65 25.52 8.46
CA LEU A 3 15.40 24.42 9.01
C LEU A 3 15.81 23.45 7.90
N GLY A 4 16.99 22.86 8.02
CA GLY A 4 17.57 21.97 7.03
C GLY A 4 18.35 20.80 7.63
N LYS A 5 19.32 20.28 6.89
CA LYS A 5 20.17 19.16 7.35
C LYS A 5 20.94 19.46 8.63
N LYS A 6 21.39 20.73 8.79
CA LYS A 6 22.12 21.15 9.99
C LYS A 6 21.34 20.95 11.28
N GLU A 7 20.02 21.11 11.23
CA GLU A 7 19.10 20.91 12.35
C GLU A 7 18.58 19.46 12.44
N GLY A 8 19.18 18.53 11.73
CA GLY A 8 18.85 17.11 11.79
C GLY A 8 17.64 16.70 10.95
N LEU A 9 17.16 17.57 10.05
CA LEU A 9 16.06 17.17 9.18
C LEU A 9 16.51 16.14 8.14
N ALA A 10 15.73 15.08 7.96
CA ALA A 10 15.94 14.04 6.96
C ALA A 10 14.74 13.95 6.00
N LYS A 11 15.03 13.72 4.71
CA LYS A 11 13.99 13.50 3.70
C LYS A 11 13.16 12.26 4.03
N GLY A 12 11.84 12.38 3.90
CA GLY A 12 10.91 11.30 4.21
C GLY A 12 10.62 11.12 5.70
N GLN A 13 11.28 11.83 6.59
CA GLN A 13 11.02 11.77 8.04
C GLN A 13 9.65 12.34 8.38
N ARG A 14 8.95 11.71 9.33
CA ARG A 14 7.65 12.13 9.85
C ARG A 14 7.81 13.04 11.07
N TYR A 15 6.93 14.04 11.16
CA TYR A 15 6.86 14.97 12.28
C TYR A 15 5.42 15.16 12.73
N ALA A 16 5.21 15.11 14.04
CA ALA A 16 3.97 15.56 14.67
C ALA A 16 3.96 17.08 14.74
N VAL A 17 2.87 17.70 14.34
CA VAL A 17 2.69 19.14 14.42
C VAL A 17 1.80 19.48 15.60
N LYS A 18 2.28 20.35 16.47
CA LYS A 18 1.61 20.79 17.68
C LYS A 18 1.48 22.30 17.70
N GLU A 19 0.37 22.78 18.17
CA GLU A 19 0.09 24.19 18.42
C GLU A 19 0.10 24.45 19.91
N ASN A 20 0.83 25.48 20.33
CA ASN A 20 0.76 25.99 21.70
C ASN A 20 -0.38 27.01 21.76
N ILE A 21 -1.33 26.76 22.63
CA ILE A 21 -2.48 27.63 22.87
C ILE A 21 -2.28 28.25 24.25
N LEU A 22 -2.23 29.58 24.28
CA LEU A 22 -2.26 30.34 25.52
C LEU A 22 -3.72 30.54 25.92
N ASP A 23 -4.09 30.13 27.13
CA ASP A 23 -5.42 30.38 27.63
C ASP A 23 -5.56 31.81 28.22
N ALA A 24 -6.78 32.15 28.64
CA ALA A 24 -7.06 33.48 29.19
C ALA A 24 -6.38 33.73 30.56
N ILE A 25 -5.83 32.73 31.20
CA ILE A 25 -5.16 32.80 32.48
C ILE A 25 -3.63 32.84 32.33
N GLY A 26 -3.13 32.63 31.08
CA GLY A 26 -1.72 32.61 30.77
C GLY A 26 -1.09 31.22 30.78
N ASP A 27 -1.87 30.17 30.97
CA ASP A 27 -1.38 28.79 30.87
C ASP A 27 -1.20 28.35 29.43
N VAL A 28 -0.07 27.67 29.15
CA VAL A 28 0.23 27.13 27.83
C VAL A 28 -0.22 25.69 27.73
N SER A 29 -1.22 25.42 26.90
CA SER A 29 -1.63 24.06 26.50
C SER A 29 -1.12 23.72 25.12
N THR A 30 -0.77 22.44 24.90
CA THR A 30 -0.27 21.97 23.61
C THR A 30 -1.33 21.08 22.95
N LYS A 31 -1.80 21.49 21.76
CA LYS A 31 -2.79 20.75 20.98
C LYS A 31 -2.16 20.13 19.76
N HIS A 32 -2.38 18.82 19.58
CA HIS A 32 -1.98 18.11 18.36
C HIS A 32 -2.80 18.60 17.16
N ARG A 33 -2.14 18.95 16.05
CA ARG A 33 -2.77 19.45 14.81
C ARG A 33 -2.76 18.42 13.69
N GLY A 34 -1.69 17.66 13.57
CA GLY A 34 -1.56 16.67 12.51
C GLY A 34 -0.15 16.17 12.33
N TYR A 35 0.07 15.49 11.23
CA TYR A 35 1.37 14.93 10.84
C TYR A 35 1.80 15.46 9.49
N VAL A 36 3.08 15.76 9.37
CA VAL A 36 3.73 16.15 8.11
C VAL A 36 4.93 15.27 7.85
N ARG A 37 5.30 15.13 6.58
CA ARG A 37 6.50 14.42 6.16
C ARG A 37 7.37 15.32 5.31
N ALA A 38 8.69 15.23 5.53
CA ALA A 38 9.65 16.04 4.81
C ALA A 38 9.74 15.60 3.33
N ALA A 39 9.48 16.52 2.41
CA ALA A 39 9.53 16.28 0.96
C ALA A 39 10.88 16.69 0.36
N LYS A 40 11.31 17.93 0.61
CA LYS A 40 12.60 18.48 0.19
C LYS A 40 13.30 19.06 1.42
N ILE A 41 14.50 18.63 1.69
CA ILE A 41 15.33 19.16 2.76
C ILE A 41 16.50 19.89 2.13
N ILE A 42 16.68 21.17 2.53
CA ILE A 42 17.81 21.97 2.09
C ILE A 42 19.08 21.58 2.84
N ASP A 43 20.21 21.74 2.16
CA ASP A 43 21.51 21.68 2.81
C ASP A 43 21.94 23.09 3.22
N ASN A 44 21.78 23.41 4.50
CA ASN A 44 22.13 24.69 5.08
C ASN A 44 23.42 24.65 5.91
N SER A 45 24.22 23.59 5.77
CA SER A 45 25.42 23.37 6.56
C SER A 45 26.55 24.39 6.28
N GLY A 46 26.58 24.96 5.07
CA GLY A 46 27.59 25.94 4.65
C GLY A 46 27.14 27.39 4.57
N VAL A 47 25.91 27.71 4.98
CA VAL A 47 25.34 29.07 4.79
C VAL A 47 25.36 29.89 6.10
N SER A 48 26.15 30.90 6.12
CA SER A 48 26.08 31.97 7.14
C SER A 48 25.03 32.99 6.74
N THR A 49 23.81 32.85 7.27
CA THR A 49 22.71 33.84 7.23
C THR A 49 22.11 34.25 5.87
N GLY A 50 20.84 33.95 5.65
CA GLY A 50 19.89 34.85 5.01
C GLY A 50 19.18 34.41 3.74
N THR A 51 19.69 33.55 2.89
CA THR A 51 19.11 33.27 1.56
C THR A 51 19.03 31.78 1.18
N THR A 52 18.55 30.96 2.08
CA THR A 52 18.32 29.54 1.76
C THR A 52 16.90 29.32 1.30
N GLU A 53 16.73 28.50 0.24
CA GLU A 53 15.43 27.95 -0.09
C GLU A 53 14.85 27.24 1.13
N PRO A 54 13.53 27.32 1.38
CA PRO A 54 12.93 26.62 2.51
C PRO A 54 12.85 25.11 2.28
N SER A 55 13.06 24.32 3.32
CA SER A 55 12.65 22.91 3.33
C SER A 55 11.13 22.81 3.21
N THR A 56 10.66 21.86 2.41
CA THR A 56 9.23 21.66 2.17
C THR A 56 8.73 20.37 2.81
N PHE A 57 7.50 20.44 3.29
CA PHE A 57 6.80 19.33 3.91
C PHE A 57 5.45 19.13 3.24
N TYR A 58 4.93 17.93 3.26
CA TYR A 58 3.56 17.66 2.89
C TYR A 58 2.80 17.10 4.08
N GLN A 59 1.55 17.49 4.20
CA GLN A 59 0.69 17.00 5.26
C GLN A 59 0.22 15.59 4.92
N ILE A 60 0.30 14.69 5.92
CA ILE A 60 -0.15 13.31 5.81
C ILE A 60 -1.56 13.21 6.39
N GLN A 61 -1.80 13.89 7.52
CA GLN A 61 -3.06 13.79 8.27
C GLN A 61 -3.29 15.03 9.14
N GLY A 62 -4.54 15.29 9.47
CA GLY A 62 -4.95 16.24 10.49
C GLY A 62 -5.52 17.55 9.97
N LYS A 63 -5.60 18.55 10.86
CA LYS A 63 -6.10 19.89 10.57
C LYS A 63 -5.04 20.73 9.86
N SER A 64 -5.40 21.92 9.38
CA SER A 64 -4.47 22.85 8.76
C SER A 64 -3.26 23.12 9.67
N VAL A 65 -2.10 23.12 9.06
CA VAL A 65 -0.83 23.44 9.70
C VAL A 65 -0.42 24.83 9.27
N ASP A 66 -0.24 25.73 10.23
CA ASP A 66 0.12 27.11 10.01
C ASP A 66 1.58 27.40 10.42
N PRO A 67 2.20 28.46 9.90
CA PRO A 67 3.53 28.89 10.33
C PRO A 67 3.56 29.17 11.85
N GLY A 68 4.66 28.80 12.50
CA GLY A 68 4.84 29.01 13.93
C GLY A 68 4.46 27.81 14.81
N MET A 69 3.82 26.80 14.25
CA MET A 69 3.55 25.55 14.97
C MET A 69 4.83 24.75 15.20
N LEU A 70 4.88 24.03 16.33
CA LEU A 70 6.00 23.18 16.73
C LEU A 70 5.96 21.85 15.94
N MET A 71 7.09 21.46 15.37
CA MET A 71 7.27 20.14 14.74
C MET A 71 8.16 19.27 15.60
N ILE A 72 7.65 18.13 16.02
CA ILE A 72 8.37 17.13 16.82
C ILE A 72 8.60 15.91 15.95
N MET A 73 9.87 15.51 15.81
CA MET A 73 10.23 14.28 15.08
C MET A 73 9.57 13.08 15.74
N GLU A 74 8.99 12.21 14.92
CA GLU A 74 8.42 10.95 15.38
C GLU A 74 9.20 9.78 14.81
N ASP A 75 9.24 8.71 15.59
CA ASP A 75 9.77 7.44 15.12
C ASP A 75 8.90 6.94 13.94
N ASP A 76 9.57 6.65 12.85
CA ASP A 76 8.95 6.21 11.61
C ASP A 76 9.91 5.26 10.91
N TYR A 77 9.63 3.98 11.08
CA TYR A 77 10.42 2.90 10.47
C TYR A 77 10.18 2.81 8.96
N GLY A 78 9.10 3.42 8.48
CA GLY A 78 8.70 3.36 7.08
C GLY A 78 8.11 2.01 6.68
N ILE A 79 7.78 1.17 7.65
CA ILE A 79 7.16 -0.14 7.43
C ILE A 79 5.64 0.03 7.45
N SER A 80 4.95 -0.62 6.55
CA SER A 80 3.49 -0.71 6.56
C SER A 80 3.04 -2.16 6.36
N ILE A 81 2.00 -2.54 7.10
CA ILE A 81 1.32 -3.81 6.95
C ILE A 81 -0.09 -3.49 6.47
N ARG A 82 -0.51 -4.10 5.35
CA ARG A 82 -1.82 -3.93 4.75
C ARG A 82 -2.53 -5.26 4.69
N VAL A 83 -3.80 -5.28 5.05
CA VAL A 83 -4.70 -6.43 4.88
C VAL A 83 -5.86 -5.97 4.00
N LEU A 84 -6.13 -6.70 2.94
CA LEU A 84 -7.18 -6.42 1.96
C LEU A 84 -8.06 -7.66 1.76
N GLY A 85 -9.36 -7.42 1.56
CA GLY A 85 -10.27 -8.40 1.01
C GLY A 85 -10.77 -7.89 -0.33
N HIS A 86 -10.67 -8.71 -1.37
CA HIS A 86 -11.10 -8.37 -2.72
C HIS A 86 -12.23 -9.28 -3.17
N ALA A 87 -13.22 -8.72 -3.86
CA ALA A 87 -14.12 -9.47 -4.70
C ALA A 87 -13.52 -9.58 -6.11
N LYS A 88 -13.55 -10.76 -6.69
CA LYS A 88 -13.21 -11.02 -8.08
C LYS A 88 -14.47 -10.98 -8.93
N THR A 89 -14.41 -10.35 -10.10
CA THR A 89 -15.46 -10.47 -11.10
C THR A 89 -15.08 -11.61 -12.03
N LEU A 90 -15.79 -12.72 -11.89
CA LEU A 90 -15.59 -13.92 -12.70
C LEU A 90 -16.57 -13.95 -13.89
N PRO A 91 -16.27 -14.70 -14.97
CA PRO A 91 -17.24 -15.01 -16.02
C PRO A 91 -18.56 -15.54 -15.43
N ALA A 92 -19.64 -15.44 -16.20
CA ALA A 92 -21.01 -15.73 -15.75
C ALA A 92 -21.24 -17.14 -15.16
N ASP A 93 -20.35 -18.06 -15.45
CA ASP A 93 -20.42 -19.46 -15.00
C ASP A 93 -19.89 -19.69 -13.57
N TYR A 94 -19.27 -18.67 -12.96
CA TYR A 94 -18.74 -18.74 -11.60
C TYR A 94 -19.54 -17.85 -10.66
N ARG A 95 -19.99 -18.37 -9.53
CA ARG A 95 -20.90 -17.66 -8.64
C ARG A 95 -20.26 -16.52 -7.85
N SER A 96 -19.11 -16.72 -7.30
CA SER A 96 -18.34 -15.66 -6.64
C SER A 96 -16.94 -16.16 -6.30
N ALA A 97 -16.02 -15.24 -6.25
CA ALA A 97 -14.70 -15.48 -5.71
C ALA A 97 -14.25 -14.30 -4.87
N TRP A 98 -13.53 -14.56 -3.85
CA TRP A 98 -12.86 -13.51 -3.08
C TRP A 98 -11.41 -13.86 -2.82
N LEU A 99 -10.64 -12.83 -2.64
CA LEU A 99 -9.20 -12.88 -2.46
C LEU A 99 -8.86 -12.17 -1.16
N GLY A 100 -8.27 -12.87 -0.21
CA GLY A 100 -7.63 -12.28 0.95
C GLY A 100 -6.18 -11.93 0.62
N GLU A 101 -5.68 -10.78 1.11
CA GLU A 101 -4.32 -10.34 0.84
C GLU A 101 -3.67 -9.72 2.05
N VAL A 102 -2.40 -10.05 2.26
CA VAL A 102 -1.52 -9.39 3.23
C VAL A 102 -0.31 -8.83 2.49
N GLN A 103 -0.03 -7.55 2.69
CA GLN A 103 1.15 -6.87 2.16
C GLN A 103 2.02 -6.36 3.30
N ILE A 104 3.34 -6.51 3.15
CA ILE A 104 4.34 -5.87 4.00
C ILE A 104 5.20 -5.01 3.08
N ALA A 105 5.21 -3.70 3.33
CA ALA A 105 5.92 -2.74 2.50
C ALA A 105 6.88 -1.88 3.29
N TYR A 106 7.92 -1.43 2.62
CA TYR A 106 8.88 -0.45 3.10
C TYR A 106 8.82 0.83 2.26
N LEU A 107 8.77 1.98 2.93
CA LEU A 107 8.81 3.29 2.29
C LEU A 107 10.21 3.62 1.82
N ILE A 108 10.41 3.77 0.52
CA ILE A 108 11.69 4.12 -0.08
C ILE A 108 11.87 5.65 0.03
N LYS A 109 12.32 6.11 1.19
CA LYS A 109 12.44 7.54 1.53
C LYS A 109 13.23 8.38 0.50
N PRO A 110 14.39 7.89 -0.04
CA PRO A 110 15.16 8.64 -1.05
C PRO A 110 14.46 8.78 -2.40
N ALA A 111 13.60 7.81 -2.78
CA ALA A 111 12.91 7.79 -4.09
C ALA A 111 11.80 8.85 -4.20
N GLY A 112 11.49 9.53 -3.10
CA GLY A 112 10.53 10.60 -3.08
C GLY A 112 9.23 10.24 -2.37
N ARG A 113 8.20 11.03 -2.65
CA ARG A 113 6.93 10.98 -1.95
C ARG A 113 6.22 9.65 -2.18
N SER A 114 5.89 8.95 -1.09
CA SER A 114 5.04 7.74 -1.08
C SER A 114 5.45 6.65 -2.07
N VAL A 115 6.74 6.42 -2.30
CA VAL A 115 7.21 5.25 -3.04
C VAL A 115 7.44 4.12 -2.06
N LYS A 116 6.80 2.98 -2.27
CA LYS A 116 6.94 1.79 -1.43
C LYS A 116 7.31 0.58 -2.29
N ALA A 117 8.00 -0.36 -1.68
CA ALA A 117 8.21 -1.69 -2.24
C ALA A 117 8.06 -2.72 -1.12
N GLY A 118 7.66 -3.94 -1.46
CA GLY A 118 7.41 -4.96 -0.47
C GLY A 118 7.03 -6.29 -1.07
N ILE A 119 6.54 -7.15 -0.18
CA ILE A 119 6.03 -8.47 -0.52
C ILE A 119 4.51 -8.52 -0.33
N THR A 120 3.86 -9.37 -1.10
CA THR A 120 2.44 -9.66 -1.00
C THR A 120 2.21 -11.15 -0.95
N ILE A 121 1.26 -11.57 -0.12
CA ILE A 121 0.74 -12.92 -0.06
C ILE A 121 -0.77 -12.81 -0.26
N GLN A 122 -1.28 -13.57 -1.20
CA GLN A 122 -2.71 -13.59 -1.52
C GLN A 122 -3.25 -15.00 -1.34
N PHE A 123 -4.46 -15.08 -0.83
CA PHE A 123 -5.21 -16.32 -0.66
C PHE A 123 -6.48 -16.23 -1.51
N ASP A 124 -6.59 -17.10 -2.45
CA ASP A 124 -7.69 -17.11 -3.40
C ASP A 124 -8.65 -18.23 -3.09
N GLN A 125 -9.93 -17.92 -2.94
CA GLN A 125 -10.98 -18.89 -2.76
C GLN A 125 -12.06 -18.62 -3.79
N THR A 126 -12.25 -19.60 -4.69
CA THR A 126 -13.28 -19.56 -5.71
C THR A 126 -14.41 -20.51 -5.30
N PHE A 127 -15.64 -19.99 -5.22
CA PHE A 127 -16.83 -20.74 -4.98
C PHE A 127 -17.59 -20.91 -6.29
N GLY A 128 -17.74 -22.12 -6.77
CA GLY A 128 -18.51 -22.41 -7.99
C GLY A 128 -19.32 -23.68 -7.88
N ASP A 129 -20.47 -23.73 -8.59
CA ASP A 129 -21.33 -24.93 -8.65
C ASP A 129 -20.85 -25.98 -9.63
N MET A 130 -20.00 -25.61 -10.59
CA MET A 130 -19.61 -26.52 -11.68
C MET A 130 -18.60 -27.56 -11.26
N PHE A 131 -17.88 -27.29 -10.22
CA PHE A 131 -17.04 -28.26 -9.56
C PHE A 131 -17.49 -28.25 -8.11
N GLU A 132 -17.86 -29.41 -7.56
CA GLU A 132 -17.87 -29.60 -6.11
C GLU A 132 -16.40 -29.42 -5.62
N LEU A 133 -15.86 -28.23 -5.85
CA LEU A 133 -14.55 -27.88 -5.34
C LEU A 133 -14.66 -27.94 -3.83
N SER A 134 -13.86 -28.79 -3.26
CA SER A 134 -13.70 -28.88 -1.82
C SER A 134 -13.52 -27.45 -1.28
N PRO A 135 -14.23 -27.05 -0.20
CA PRO A 135 -14.03 -25.73 0.42
C PRO A 135 -12.58 -25.49 0.86
N ASP A 136 -11.73 -26.47 0.77
CA ASP A 136 -10.33 -26.45 1.17
C ASP A 136 -9.36 -26.05 0.04
N ALA A 137 -9.84 -25.83 -1.18
CA ALA A 137 -9.01 -25.42 -2.32
C ALA A 137 -8.72 -23.92 -2.28
N ALA A 138 -7.75 -23.52 -1.52
CA ALA A 138 -7.25 -22.16 -1.51
C ALA A 138 -5.95 -22.07 -2.33
N GLY A 139 -5.98 -21.31 -3.43
CA GLY A 139 -4.75 -20.93 -4.14
C GLY A 139 -3.94 -19.94 -3.32
N ILE A 140 -2.62 -20.14 -3.26
CA ILE A 140 -1.69 -19.22 -2.60
C ILE A 140 -0.84 -18.55 -3.67
N TYR A 141 -0.79 -17.22 -3.60
CA TYR A 141 0.06 -16.40 -4.47
C TYR A 141 1.04 -15.62 -3.61
N VAL A 142 2.31 -15.67 -3.98
CA VAL A 142 3.38 -14.93 -3.31
C VAL A 142 4.05 -14.01 -4.34
N GLY A 143 4.33 -12.79 -3.95
CA GLY A 143 4.95 -11.87 -4.89
C GLY A 143 5.66 -10.70 -4.27
N ALA A 144 6.29 -9.92 -5.15
CA ALA A 144 6.88 -8.64 -4.81
C ALA A 144 6.09 -7.52 -5.52
N PHE A 145 5.95 -6.39 -4.86
CA PHE A 145 5.25 -5.25 -5.43
C PHE A 145 6.02 -3.94 -5.22
N ALA A 146 5.70 -2.97 -6.07
CA ALA A 146 6.08 -1.59 -5.90
C ALA A 146 4.85 -0.70 -6.04
N SER A 147 4.82 0.42 -5.32
CA SER A 147 3.72 1.37 -5.41
C SER A 147 4.19 2.82 -5.36
N LYS A 148 3.34 3.70 -5.88
CA LYS A 148 3.52 5.15 -5.87
C LYS A 148 2.23 5.84 -5.46
N GLY A 149 2.28 6.62 -4.39
CA GLY A 149 1.17 7.42 -3.90
C GLY A 149 1.22 8.88 -4.34
N PHE A 150 0.04 9.46 -4.54
CA PHE A 150 -0.20 10.85 -4.88
C PHE A 150 -1.21 11.43 -3.90
N GLY A 151 -0.82 12.45 -3.14
CA GLY A 151 -1.70 13.04 -2.14
C GLY A 151 -2.92 13.73 -2.78
N LEU A 152 -4.10 13.39 -2.30
CA LEU A 152 -5.39 13.99 -2.63
C LEU A 152 -5.87 14.88 -1.47
N GLY A 153 -5.09 15.90 -1.13
CA GLY A 153 -5.40 16.77 0.00
C GLY A 153 -4.74 16.30 1.32
N ARG A 154 -5.44 16.49 2.46
CA ARG A 154 -4.83 16.34 3.79
C ARG A 154 -4.87 14.93 4.35
N ASN A 155 -5.89 14.18 4.03
CA ASN A 155 -6.17 12.87 4.65
C ASN A 155 -6.33 11.74 3.64
N ALA A 156 -6.12 11.98 2.35
CA ALA A 156 -6.28 10.97 1.32
C ALA A 156 -5.09 10.93 0.36
N GLU A 157 -4.83 9.75 -0.18
CA GLU A 157 -3.80 9.48 -1.16
C GLU A 157 -4.36 8.52 -2.21
N LEU A 158 -4.11 8.79 -3.48
CA LEU A 158 -4.31 7.83 -4.57
C LEU A 158 -2.99 7.08 -4.78
N GLU A 159 -3.00 5.76 -4.62
CA GLU A 159 -1.85 4.90 -4.79
C GLU A 159 -2.02 4.01 -6.02
N PHE A 160 -1.01 3.93 -6.85
CA PHE A 160 -0.91 2.94 -7.92
C PHE A 160 0.15 1.92 -7.56
N SER A 161 -0.15 0.64 -7.75
CA SER A 161 0.76 -0.46 -7.45
C SER A 161 0.82 -1.47 -8.59
N ALA A 162 1.97 -2.12 -8.73
CA ALA A 162 2.18 -3.25 -9.59
C ALA A 162 2.91 -4.35 -8.81
N ALA A 163 2.47 -5.59 -8.98
CA ALA A 163 3.09 -6.77 -8.37
C ALA A 163 3.40 -7.82 -9.44
N GLY A 164 4.51 -8.53 -9.26
CA GLY A 164 4.76 -9.82 -9.90
C GLY A 164 4.39 -10.92 -8.93
N LEU A 165 3.64 -11.92 -9.38
CA LEU A 165 3.07 -12.98 -8.57
C LEU A 165 3.52 -14.35 -9.08
N TYR A 166 3.79 -15.25 -8.13
CA TYR A 166 3.93 -16.68 -8.35
C TYR A 166 2.81 -17.38 -7.59
N ALA A 167 2.11 -18.27 -8.27
CA ALA A 167 1.05 -19.11 -7.71
C ALA A 167 1.58 -20.53 -7.51
N THR A 168 1.20 -21.15 -6.42
CA THR A 168 1.41 -22.58 -6.17
C THR A 168 0.19 -23.16 -5.51
N ASN A 169 -0.11 -24.40 -5.86
CA ASN A 169 -1.16 -25.17 -5.24
C ASN A 169 -0.67 -26.61 -5.07
N ASP A 170 -0.60 -27.06 -3.83
CA ASP A 170 -0.16 -28.41 -3.48
C ASP A 170 -1.32 -29.43 -3.50
N ASP A 171 -2.57 -28.95 -3.47
CA ASP A 171 -3.75 -29.80 -3.50
C ASP A 171 -4.32 -29.91 -4.91
N VAL A 172 -3.86 -30.92 -5.57
CA VAL A 172 -4.13 -31.21 -6.98
C VAL A 172 -5.57 -31.65 -7.23
N GLU A 173 -6.21 -32.26 -6.24
CA GLU A 173 -7.61 -32.71 -6.37
C GLU A 173 -8.58 -31.51 -6.31
N ALA A 174 -8.14 -30.41 -5.71
CA ALA A 174 -8.97 -29.26 -5.43
C ALA A 174 -8.76 -28.06 -6.38
N ALA A 175 -7.66 -28.03 -7.13
CA ALA A 175 -7.41 -26.97 -8.10
C ALA A 175 -6.97 -27.52 -9.46
N TRP A 176 -7.39 -26.83 -10.51
CA TRP A 176 -7.06 -27.20 -11.88
C TRP A 176 -5.63 -26.81 -12.30
N TYR A 177 -4.89 -26.05 -11.47
CA TYR A 177 -3.51 -25.64 -11.73
C TYR A 177 -2.57 -26.05 -10.61
N THR A 178 -1.31 -26.30 -10.95
CA THR A 178 -0.24 -26.62 -9.99
C THR A 178 0.66 -25.41 -9.73
N GLU A 179 0.91 -24.62 -10.75
CA GLU A 179 1.73 -23.41 -10.64
C GLU A 179 1.26 -22.30 -11.59
N GLY A 180 1.77 -21.09 -11.36
CA GLY A 180 1.47 -19.96 -12.23
C GLY A 180 2.36 -18.77 -12.01
N LEU A 181 2.50 -17.97 -13.05
CA LEU A 181 3.20 -16.69 -13.04
C LEU A 181 2.29 -15.58 -13.53
N GLY A 182 2.40 -14.40 -12.94
CA GLY A 182 1.58 -13.29 -13.41
C GLY A 182 1.86 -11.96 -12.74
N GLY A 183 0.91 -11.08 -12.87
CA GLY A 183 0.98 -9.74 -12.32
C GLY A 183 -0.37 -9.19 -11.87
N ASP A 184 -0.29 -8.19 -11.02
CA ASP A 184 -1.42 -7.50 -10.45
C ASP A 184 -1.17 -5.99 -10.54
N PHE A 185 -2.12 -5.26 -11.10
CA PHE A 185 -2.07 -3.80 -11.20
C PHE A 185 -3.26 -3.20 -10.49
N ARG A 186 -3.04 -2.22 -9.60
CA ARG A 186 -4.10 -1.62 -8.79
C ARG A 186 -3.98 -0.11 -8.69
N ALA A 187 -5.14 0.51 -8.55
CA ALA A 187 -5.32 1.84 -8.01
C ALA A 187 -6.06 1.74 -6.67
N ALA A 188 -5.56 2.41 -5.65
CA ALA A 188 -6.17 2.42 -4.33
C ALA A 188 -6.35 3.84 -3.81
N LEU A 189 -7.52 4.13 -3.26
CA LEU A 189 -7.78 5.33 -2.46
C LEU A 189 -7.48 5.00 -1.00
N ASN A 190 -6.44 5.60 -0.46
CA ASN A 190 -6.01 5.43 0.92
C ASN A 190 -6.49 6.64 1.74
N ILE A 191 -7.32 6.41 2.74
CA ILE A 191 -7.90 7.44 3.61
C ILE A 191 -7.32 7.29 5.01
N ASN A 192 -6.63 8.30 5.51
CA ASN A 192 -6.08 8.30 6.86
C ASN A 192 -7.19 8.44 7.91
N VAL A 193 -7.45 7.40 8.67
CA VAL A 193 -8.46 7.34 9.73
C VAL A 193 -7.88 7.50 11.14
N GLY A 194 -6.54 7.42 11.26
CA GLY A 194 -5.82 7.60 12.52
C GLY A 194 -4.34 7.86 12.30
N LYS A 195 -3.59 8.02 13.40
CA LYS A 195 -2.14 8.30 13.36
C LYS A 195 -1.36 7.32 12.50
N ALA A 196 -1.70 6.04 12.60
CA ALA A 196 -0.99 4.95 11.94
C ALA A 196 -1.91 4.13 11.02
N MET A 197 -3.20 4.43 10.94
CA MET A 197 -4.17 3.61 10.23
C MET A 197 -4.71 4.31 9.00
N GLN A 198 -4.86 3.55 7.92
CA GLN A 198 -5.50 3.97 6.68
C GLN A 198 -6.58 2.95 6.30
N LEU A 199 -7.74 3.45 5.88
CA LEU A 199 -8.73 2.69 5.13
C LEU A 199 -8.32 2.69 3.66
N ASN A 200 -8.35 1.53 3.01
CA ASN A 200 -8.01 1.38 1.62
C ASN A 200 -9.23 0.92 0.83
N ILE A 201 -9.50 1.55 -0.29
CA ILE A 201 -10.48 1.12 -1.29
C ILE A 201 -9.71 0.94 -2.59
N ALA A 202 -9.64 -0.29 -3.10
CA ALA A 202 -8.80 -0.65 -4.22
C ALA A 202 -9.62 -1.20 -5.38
N ALA A 203 -9.21 -0.89 -6.60
CA ALA A 203 -9.68 -1.54 -7.81
C ALA A 203 -8.46 -1.90 -8.65
N GLY A 204 -8.50 -3.06 -9.29
CA GLY A 204 -7.34 -3.55 -10.03
C GLY A 204 -7.68 -4.60 -11.06
N PHE A 205 -6.63 -5.12 -11.62
CA PHE A 205 -6.67 -6.17 -12.62
C PHE A 205 -5.50 -7.12 -12.38
N ARG A 206 -5.81 -8.40 -12.23
CA ARG A 206 -4.84 -9.48 -12.10
C ARG A 206 -4.81 -10.30 -13.38
N SER A 207 -3.63 -10.64 -13.87
CA SER A 207 -3.43 -11.56 -14.98
C SER A 207 -2.40 -12.61 -14.59
N MET A 208 -2.80 -13.88 -14.69
CA MET A 208 -1.98 -15.03 -14.35
C MET A 208 -1.93 -15.99 -15.53
N LEU A 209 -0.76 -16.52 -15.81
CA LEU A 209 -0.54 -17.67 -16.65
C LEU A 209 -0.47 -18.88 -15.71
N LEU A 210 -1.48 -19.74 -15.73
CA LEU A 210 -1.63 -20.89 -14.85
C LEU A 210 -1.35 -22.17 -15.66
N THR A 211 -0.61 -23.10 -15.08
CA THR A 211 -0.23 -24.37 -15.72
C THR A 211 -0.67 -25.53 -14.83
N SER A 212 -1.19 -26.58 -15.44
CA SER A 212 -1.59 -27.80 -14.75
C SER A 212 -0.81 -29.00 -15.29
N ASP A 213 -0.14 -29.70 -14.41
CA ASP A 213 0.55 -30.96 -14.73
C ASP A 213 -0.41 -32.15 -14.86
N PHE A 214 -1.70 -31.96 -14.53
CA PHE A 214 -2.73 -33.01 -14.51
C PHE A 214 -3.64 -33.01 -15.73
N TYR A 215 -3.78 -31.85 -16.36
CA TYR A 215 -4.61 -31.70 -17.55
C TYR A 215 -3.71 -31.53 -18.76
N PHE A 216 -3.73 -32.53 -19.63
CA PHE A 216 -3.04 -32.45 -20.92
C PHE A 216 -4.00 -31.93 -21.97
N ASP A 217 -3.52 -31.05 -22.84
CA ASP A 217 -4.23 -30.77 -24.09
C ASP A 217 -4.18 -32.01 -24.97
N PRO A 218 -5.31 -32.64 -25.24
CA PRO A 218 -5.35 -33.86 -26.04
C PRO A 218 -4.88 -33.69 -27.49
N ASN A 219 -4.80 -32.44 -27.98
CA ASN A 219 -4.36 -32.14 -29.33
C ASN A 219 -2.84 -31.95 -29.42
N THR A 220 -2.22 -31.44 -28.40
CA THR A 220 -0.78 -31.14 -28.38
C THR A 220 0.03 -32.09 -27.52
N GLY A 221 -0.60 -32.80 -26.57
CA GLY A 221 0.06 -33.66 -25.60
C GLY A 221 0.94 -32.89 -24.60
N LEU A 222 0.75 -31.56 -24.49
CA LEU A 222 1.42 -30.68 -23.56
C LEU A 222 0.53 -30.37 -22.35
N ASP A 223 1.13 -29.91 -21.28
CA ASP A 223 0.43 -29.46 -20.08
C ASP A 223 -0.56 -28.36 -20.44
N TYR A 224 -1.74 -28.43 -19.82
CA TYR A 224 -2.77 -27.41 -20.05
C TYR A 224 -2.34 -26.09 -19.44
N THR A 225 -2.43 -25.03 -20.24
CA THR A 225 -2.03 -23.68 -19.82
C THR A 225 -3.15 -22.70 -20.14
N GLU A 226 -3.55 -21.90 -19.16
CA GLU A 226 -4.60 -20.90 -19.31
C GLU A 226 -4.15 -19.53 -18.78
N ILE A 227 -4.65 -18.47 -19.43
CA ILE A 227 -4.46 -17.09 -18.96
C ILE A 227 -5.72 -16.67 -18.22
N GLU A 228 -5.63 -16.58 -16.90
CA GLU A 228 -6.66 -15.94 -16.09
C GLU A 228 -6.46 -14.42 -16.13
N ALA A 229 -7.51 -13.68 -16.45
CA ALA A 229 -7.50 -12.21 -16.49
C ALA A 229 -8.73 -11.70 -15.73
N THR A 230 -8.53 -11.15 -14.51
CA THR A 230 -9.62 -10.90 -13.57
C THR A 230 -9.59 -9.50 -13.00
N PRO A 231 -10.64 -8.68 -13.19
CA PRO A 231 -10.81 -7.44 -12.44
C PRO A 231 -11.09 -7.74 -10.97
N THR A 232 -10.56 -6.88 -10.10
CA THR A 232 -10.70 -6.99 -8.64
C THR A 232 -11.14 -5.66 -8.04
N ILE A 233 -12.02 -5.74 -7.04
CA ILE A 233 -12.38 -4.58 -6.20
C ILE A 233 -12.22 -5.01 -4.75
N GLY A 234 -11.56 -4.19 -3.94
CA GLY A 234 -11.24 -4.56 -2.57
C GLY A 234 -11.33 -3.42 -1.58
N ILE A 235 -11.44 -3.80 -0.33
CA ILE A 235 -11.39 -2.90 0.82
C ILE A 235 -10.43 -3.49 1.86
N GLY A 236 -9.76 -2.63 2.60
CA GLY A 236 -8.82 -3.08 3.61
C GLY A 236 -8.30 -2.01 4.53
N LEU A 237 -7.37 -2.40 5.36
CA LEU A 237 -6.72 -1.53 6.34
C LEU A 237 -5.20 -1.62 6.19
N THR A 238 -4.55 -0.47 6.33
CA THR A 238 -3.09 -0.38 6.44
C THR A 238 -2.71 0.16 7.79
N TYR A 239 -1.73 -0.47 8.43
CA TYR A 239 -1.06 0.02 9.62
C TYR A 239 0.37 0.46 9.26
N ASN A 240 0.73 1.70 9.57
CA ASN A 240 2.04 2.30 9.31
C ASN A 240 2.83 2.45 10.62
N MET A 241 4.02 1.87 10.66
CA MET A 241 4.96 1.91 11.79
C MET A 241 6.06 2.96 11.60
#